data_4ae2ccbf6d6e04e9ea61c2411f2325ca
#
_entry.id   4ae2ccbf6d6e04e9ea61c2411f2325ca
#
_cell.length_a   1.000
_cell.length_b   1.000
_cell.length_c   1.000
_cell.angle_alpha   90.00
_cell.angle_beta   90.00
_cell.angle_gamma   90.00
#
_symmetry.space_group_name_H-M   'P 1'
#
loop_
_entity.id
_entity.type
_entity.pdbx_description
1 polymer ?
#
loop_
_entity_poly.entity_id
_entity_poly.type
_entity_poly.pdbx_seq_one_letter_code
_entity_poly.pdbx_strand_id
1 'polypeptide(L)'
;MQIHSRTAVVDGLATSYLESGHGDPVVLLHGGEFGVSAEISWEATIAALAERYRVLAPDMLGFGQSAKVIDFNDGRGMRIRHIARFCQTLGVGSAHFVGNSMGAINLLVDATSESPLLPLRSLVAICGGGEIQRNQHMEALYDYDATVPAMRRIVEALFHDPKYPADEAYVQRRYESSIAPGAWEALAAARFRRP
;
A
#
# COMPACT_ATOMS: atom_id res chain seq x y z
N MET A 1 12.10 -0.85 -18.95
CA MET A 1 10.73 -1.26 -19.36
C MET A 1 9.76 -0.17 -18.97
N GLN A 2 8.66 -0.04 -19.73
CA GLN A 2 7.65 0.99 -19.46
C GLN A 2 6.72 0.52 -18.33
N ILE A 3 6.47 1.38 -17.35
CA ILE A 3 5.47 1.19 -16.29
C ILE A 3 4.15 1.75 -16.79
N HIS A 4 3.09 0.95 -16.74
CA HIS A 4 1.75 1.33 -17.16
C HIS A 4 0.84 1.52 -15.95
N SER A 5 0.21 2.69 -15.84
CA SER A 5 -0.90 2.90 -14.91
C SER A 5 -2.18 2.35 -15.53
N ARG A 6 -2.90 1.53 -14.77
CA ARG A 6 -4.12 0.85 -15.19
C ARG A 6 -5.18 0.92 -14.10
N THR A 7 -6.42 0.67 -14.50
CA THR A 7 -7.55 0.53 -13.56
C THR A 7 -8.31 -0.75 -13.87
N ALA A 8 -8.60 -1.53 -12.84
CA ALA A 8 -9.52 -2.66 -12.89
C ALA A 8 -10.75 -2.35 -12.04
N VAL A 9 -11.90 -2.92 -12.40
CA VAL A 9 -13.10 -2.91 -11.55
C VAL A 9 -13.15 -4.24 -10.82
N VAL A 10 -12.97 -4.21 -9.51
CA VAL A 10 -12.93 -5.37 -8.64
C VAL A 10 -14.12 -5.31 -7.68
N ASP A 11 -15.07 -6.23 -7.82
CA ASP A 11 -16.33 -6.24 -7.06
C ASP A 11 -17.05 -4.87 -7.05
N GLY A 12 -17.06 -4.18 -8.20
CA GLY A 12 -17.70 -2.86 -8.36
C GLY A 12 -16.83 -1.67 -7.91
N LEU A 13 -15.64 -1.91 -7.37
CA LEU A 13 -14.72 -0.88 -6.89
C LEU A 13 -13.59 -0.63 -7.88
N ALA A 14 -13.35 0.63 -8.23
CA ALA A 14 -12.20 1.02 -9.03
C ALA A 14 -10.90 0.74 -8.27
N THR A 15 -10.00 -0.01 -8.89
CA THR A 15 -8.69 -0.37 -8.34
C THR A 15 -7.62 0.07 -9.31
N SER A 16 -6.89 1.11 -8.94
CA SER A 16 -5.71 1.56 -9.68
C SER A 16 -4.53 0.65 -9.38
N TYR A 17 -3.72 0.38 -10.40
CA TYR A 17 -2.48 -0.38 -10.22
C TYR A 17 -1.44 -0.04 -11.28
N LEU A 18 -0.18 -0.25 -10.94
CA LEU A 18 0.92 -0.20 -11.89
C LEU A 18 1.22 -1.60 -12.39
N GLU A 19 1.49 -1.72 -13.69
CA GLU A 19 1.88 -2.97 -14.33
C GLU A 19 3.10 -2.78 -15.21
N SER A 20 4.05 -3.71 -15.13
CA SER A 20 5.23 -3.74 -16.00
C SER A 20 5.78 -5.15 -16.12
N GLY A 21 6.50 -5.41 -17.22
CA GLY A 21 7.15 -6.70 -17.45
C GLY A 21 6.20 -7.82 -17.89
N HIS A 22 6.74 -9.04 -17.87
CA HIS A 22 6.04 -10.27 -18.27
C HIS A 22 6.65 -11.47 -17.52
N GLY A 23 6.00 -12.63 -17.57
CA GLY A 23 6.46 -13.83 -16.88
C GLY A 23 5.69 -14.11 -15.59
N ASP A 24 6.34 -14.75 -14.63
CA ASP A 24 5.72 -15.09 -13.33
C ASP A 24 5.25 -13.82 -12.59
N PRO A 25 4.04 -13.80 -12.03
CA PRO A 25 3.50 -12.61 -11.38
C PRO A 25 4.15 -12.33 -10.03
N VAL A 26 4.48 -11.05 -9.81
CA VAL A 26 4.88 -10.47 -8.53
C VAL A 26 3.89 -9.38 -8.16
N VAL A 27 3.26 -9.49 -7.00
CA VAL A 27 2.32 -8.49 -6.48
C VAL A 27 2.98 -7.71 -5.34
N LEU A 28 3.01 -6.37 -5.47
CA LEU A 28 3.64 -5.46 -4.53
C LEU A 28 2.59 -4.70 -3.73
N LEU A 29 2.57 -4.88 -2.40
CA LEU A 29 1.63 -4.22 -1.49
C LEU A 29 2.33 -3.15 -0.67
N HIS A 30 1.90 -1.90 -0.81
CA HIS A 30 2.46 -0.72 -0.14
C HIS A 30 2.11 -0.63 1.35
N GLY A 31 2.67 0.34 2.05
CA GLY A 31 2.40 0.65 3.46
C GLY A 31 1.02 1.24 3.72
N GLY A 32 0.80 1.75 4.92
CA GLY A 32 -0.50 2.28 5.37
C GLY A 32 -0.46 3.72 5.87
N GLU A 33 0.61 4.42 5.61
CA GLU A 33 0.79 5.82 6.03
C GLU A 33 0.08 6.80 5.09
N PHE A 34 -0.20 8.01 5.59
CA PHE A 34 -0.80 9.06 4.76
C PHE A 34 0.07 9.39 3.54
N GLY A 35 -0.58 9.58 2.40
CA GLY A 35 0.06 9.96 1.15
C GLY A 35 0.79 8.83 0.43
N VAL A 36 0.73 7.59 0.91
CA VAL A 36 1.33 6.45 0.20
C VAL A 36 0.48 6.01 -0.98
N SER A 37 1.14 5.50 -2.01
CA SER A 37 0.55 4.84 -3.16
C SER A 37 1.50 3.75 -3.68
N ALA A 38 1.03 2.95 -4.61
CA ALA A 38 1.87 1.99 -5.32
C ALA A 38 3.05 2.68 -6.03
N GLU A 39 2.82 3.83 -6.66
CA GLU A 39 3.86 4.61 -7.33
C GLU A 39 4.94 5.07 -6.34
N ILE A 40 4.53 5.75 -5.26
CA ILE A 40 5.45 6.28 -4.25
C ILE A 40 6.29 5.18 -3.58
N SER A 41 5.70 3.99 -3.40
CA SER A 41 6.39 2.88 -2.72
C SER A 41 7.28 2.07 -3.64
N TRP A 42 6.89 1.90 -4.91
CA TRP A 42 7.43 0.82 -5.71
C TRP A 42 8.02 1.24 -7.07
N GLU A 43 7.91 2.51 -7.49
CA GLU A 43 8.36 2.96 -8.81
C GLU A 43 9.78 2.47 -9.16
N ALA A 44 10.74 2.68 -8.25
CA ALA A 44 12.12 2.23 -8.44
C ALA A 44 12.27 0.70 -8.44
N THR A 45 11.47 -0.01 -7.64
CA THR A 45 11.53 -1.47 -7.50
C THR A 45 10.89 -2.17 -8.70
N ILE A 46 9.79 -1.62 -9.24
CA ILE A 46 9.09 -2.18 -10.41
C ILE A 46 10.04 -2.29 -11.58
N ALA A 47 10.83 -1.27 -11.87
CA ALA A 47 11.75 -1.26 -13.00
C ALA A 47 12.73 -2.45 -12.97
N ALA A 48 13.30 -2.75 -11.81
CA ALA A 48 14.24 -3.84 -11.64
C ALA A 48 13.56 -5.23 -11.71
N LEU A 49 12.39 -5.39 -11.10
CA LEU A 49 11.68 -6.67 -11.10
C LEU A 49 11.08 -6.98 -12.47
N ALA A 50 10.64 -5.96 -13.22
CA ALA A 50 10.00 -6.11 -14.51
C ALA A 50 10.91 -6.72 -15.60
N GLU A 51 12.22 -6.77 -15.38
CA GLU A 51 13.14 -7.46 -16.27
C GLU A 51 12.87 -8.97 -16.36
N ARG A 52 12.28 -9.56 -15.31
CA ARG A 52 12.08 -11.01 -15.17
C ARG A 52 10.66 -11.43 -14.82
N TYR A 53 9.86 -10.51 -14.32
CA TYR A 53 8.55 -10.79 -13.74
C TYR A 53 7.46 -9.90 -14.32
N ARG A 54 6.22 -10.39 -14.33
CA ARG A 54 5.05 -9.54 -14.49
C ARG A 54 4.76 -8.88 -13.14
N VAL A 55 5.08 -7.61 -12.99
CA VAL A 55 4.91 -6.87 -11.74
C VAL A 55 3.55 -6.20 -11.73
N LEU A 56 2.80 -6.39 -10.64
CA LEU A 56 1.49 -5.80 -10.38
C LEU A 56 1.56 -5.07 -9.02
N ALA A 57 1.38 -3.77 -9.02
CA ALA A 57 1.42 -2.97 -7.80
C ALA A 57 0.09 -2.21 -7.64
N PRO A 58 -0.93 -2.79 -6.98
CA PRO A 58 -2.19 -2.11 -6.74
C PRO A 58 -2.08 -1.04 -5.65
N ASP A 59 -2.81 0.06 -5.83
CA ASP A 59 -3.21 0.91 -4.73
C ASP A 59 -4.26 0.17 -3.93
N MET A 60 -3.99 -0.15 -2.66
CA MET A 60 -4.99 -0.80 -1.81
C MET A 60 -6.18 0.14 -1.55
N LEU A 61 -7.37 -0.43 -1.26
CA LEU A 61 -8.57 0.36 -0.96
C LEU A 61 -8.31 1.41 0.13
N GLY A 62 -8.73 2.62 -0.15
CA GLY A 62 -8.50 3.81 0.68
C GLY A 62 -7.27 4.64 0.26
N PHE A 63 -6.41 4.13 -0.64
CA PHE A 63 -5.13 4.74 -1.01
C PHE A 63 -5.06 5.12 -2.50
N GLY A 64 -4.06 5.94 -2.83
CA GLY A 64 -3.70 6.32 -4.19
C GLY A 64 -4.90 6.73 -5.03
N GLN A 65 -5.06 6.10 -6.19
CA GLN A 65 -6.19 6.33 -7.10
C GLN A 65 -7.30 5.27 -6.99
N SER A 66 -7.18 4.30 -6.07
CA SER A 66 -8.22 3.31 -5.81
C SER A 66 -9.39 3.90 -5.03
N ALA A 67 -10.52 3.18 -5.03
CA ALA A 67 -11.74 3.59 -4.34
C ALA A 67 -11.50 3.89 -2.85
N LYS A 68 -12.06 5.01 -2.38
CA LYS A 68 -11.93 5.50 -1.01
C LYS A 68 -13.04 4.92 -0.13
N VAL A 69 -12.90 3.62 0.19
CA VAL A 69 -13.85 2.90 1.04
C VAL A 69 -13.22 2.53 2.36
N ILE A 70 -14.06 2.43 3.39
CA ILE A 70 -13.67 2.15 4.77
C ILE A 70 -14.58 1.05 5.29
N ASP A 71 -13.98 0.05 5.93
CA ASP A 71 -14.68 -0.92 6.76
C ASP A 71 -14.28 -0.69 8.22
N PHE A 72 -15.22 -0.20 9.02
CA PHE A 72 -14.98 0.08 10.45
C PHE A 72 -14.90 -1.18 11.30
N ASN A 73 -15.40 -2.32 10.81
CA ASN A 73 -15.38 -3.59 11.53
C ASN A 73 -14.13 -4.40 11.22
N ASP A 74 -13.79 -4.54 9.92
CA ASP A 74 -12.69 -5.39 9.45
C ASP A 74 -11.95 -4.77 8.25
N GLY A 75 -11.38 -3.58 8.45
CA GLY A 75 -10.65 -2.89 7.41
C GLY A 75 -9.44 -3.63 6.85
N ARG A 76 -8.82 -4.51 7.67
CA ARG A 76 -7.72 -5.39 7.22
C ARG A 76 -8.24 -6.50 6.33
N GLY A 77 -9.21 -7.26 6.80
CA GLY A 77 -9.81 -8.35 6.02
C GLY A 77 -10.46 -7.84 4.74
N MET A 78 -11.09 -6.65 4.75
CA MET A 78 -11.58 -6.01 3.53
C MET A 78 -10.46 -5.86 2.48
N ARG A 79 -9.28 -5.35 2.86
CA ARG A 79 -8.15 -5.19 1.93
C ARG A 79 -7.60 -6.53 1.44
N ILE A 80 -7.47 -7.51 2.33
CA ILE A 80 -7.01 -8.87 1.97
C ILE A 80 -7.98 -9.49 0.96
N ARG A 81 -9.27 -9.50 1.24
CA ARG A 81 -10.31 -10.01 0.33
C ARG A 81 -10.26 -9.29 -1.02
N HIS A 82 -10.13 -7.97 -0.99
CA HIS A 82 -10.07 -7.18 -2.22
C HIS A 82 -8.82 -7.50 -3.07
N ILE A 83 -7.64 -7.70 -2.46
CA ILE A 83 -6.43 -8.11 -3.19
C ILE A 83 -6.59 -9.53 -3.76
N ALA A 84 -7.22 -10.44 -3.04
CA ALA A 84 -7.52 -11.77 -3.57
C ALA A 84 -8.43 -11.69 -4.82
N ARG A 85 -9.49 -10.87 -4.77
CA ARG A 85 -10.39 -10.62 -5.91
C ARG A 85 -9.70 -9.88 -7.06
N PHE A 86 -8.80 -8.93 -6.76
CA PHE A 86 -7.95 -8.29 -7.76
C PHE A 86 -7.09 -9.33 -8.51
N CYS A 87 -6.43 -10.23 -7.79
CA CYS A 87 -5.67 -11.32 -8.42
C CYS A 87 -6.56 -12.18 -9.32
N GLN A 88 -7.76 -12.58 -8.86
CA GLN A 88 -8.72 -13.34 -9.66
C GLN A 88 -9.14 -12.58 -10.91
N THR A 89 -9.46 -11.29 -10.79
CA THR A 89 -9.87 -10.41 -11.90
C THR A 89 -8.79 -10.32 -12.98
N LEU A 90 -7.52 -10.32 -12.59
CA LEU A 90 -6.38 -10.27 -13.52
C LEU A 90 -5.84 -11.66 -13.95
N GLY A 91 -6.54 -12.74 -13.60
CA GLY A 91 -6.14 -14.11 -13.94
C GLY A 91 -4.87 -14.58 -13.23
N VAL A 92 -4.57 -14.04 -12.05
CA VAL A 92 -3.39 -14.40 -11.24
C VAL A 92 -3.77 -15.53 -10.29
N GLY A 93 -3.47 -16.77 -10.67
CA GLY A 93 -3.77 -17.96 -9.86
C GLY A 93 -2.66 -18.35 -8.88
N SER A 94 -1.43 -17.83 -9.06
CA SER A 94 -0.29 -18.03 -8.15
C SER A 94 0.70 -16.90 -8.36
N ALA A 95 1.20 -16.28 -7.29
CA ALA A 95 2.13 -15.15 -7.38
C ALA A 95 3.13 -15.11 -6.23
N HIS A 96 4.25 -14.46 -6.48
CA HIS A 96 5.12 -13.97 -5.44
C HIS A 96 4.56 -12.66 -4.89
N PHE A 97 4.58 -12.47 -3.57
CA PHE A 97 4.10 -11.25 -2.94
C PHE A 97 5.22 -10.56 -2.18
N VAL A 98 5.29 -9.26 -2.31
CA VAL A 98 6.17 -8.40 -1.51
C VAL A 98 5.29 -7.36 -0.83
N GLY A 99 5.33 -7.31 0.49
CA GLY A 99 4.58 -6.33 1.27
C GLY A 99 5.51 -5.46 2.10
N ASN A 100 5.21 -4.16 2.14
CA ASN A 100 5.86 -3.22 3.01
C ASN A 100 4.91 -2.79 4.14
N SER A 101 5.38 -2.74 5.40
CA SER A 101 4.61 -2.25 6.54
C SER A 101 3.22 -2.90 6.62
N MET A 102 2.13 -2.14 6.45
CA MET A 102 0.76 -2.67 6.41
C MET A 102 0.58 -3.76 5.35
N GLY A 103 1.20 -3.61 4.18
CA GLY A 103 1.18 -4.65 3.14
C GLY A 103 1.80 -5.95 3.61
N ALA A 104 2.92 -5.90 4.33
CA ALA A 104 3.56 -7.07 4.93
C ALA A 104 2.66 -7.72 6.01
N ILE A 105 2.06 -6.90 6.87
CA ILE A 105 1.14 -7.39 7.91
C ILE A 105 -0.06 -8.11 7.28
N ASN A 106 -0.65 -7.55 6.21
CA ASN A 106 -1.76 -8.18 5.51
C ASN A 106 -1.37 -9.55 4.94
N LEU A 107 -0.18 -9.66 4.33
CA LEU A 107 0.35 -10.93 3.82
C LEU A 107 0.56 -11.96 4.92
N LEU A 108 1.15 -11.57 6.04
CA LEU A 108 1.42 -12.46 7.17
C LEU A 108 0.12 -12.94 7.81
N VAL A 109 -0.86 -12.04 8.01
CA VAL A 109 -2.16 -12.40 8.58
C VAL A 109 -2.90 -13.38 7.68
N ASP A 110 -2.91 -13.16 6.36
CA ASP A 110 -3.53 -14.10 5.42
C ASP A 110 -2.81 -15.44 5.40
N ALA A 111 -1.48 -15.44 5.27
CA ALA A 111 -0.68 -16.65 5.16
C ALA A 111 -0.74 -17.54 6.40
N THR A 112 -1.04 -16.97 7.57
CA THR A 112 -1.14 -17.70 8.85
C THR A 112 -2.59 -17.94 9.27
N SER A 113 -3.57 -17.56 8.45
CA SER A 113 -4.98 -17.81 8.73
C SER A 113 -5.35 -19.28 8.46
N GLU A 114 -6.45 -19.74 9.05
CA GLU A 114 -6.98 -21.10 8.79
C GLU A 114 -7.45 -21.28 7.34
N SER A 115 -7.78 -20.19 6.65
CA SER A 115 -8.28 -20.20 5.28
C SER A 115 -7.66 -19.05 4.48
N PRO A 116 -6.40 -19.19 4.03
CA PRO A 116 -5.74 -18.17 3.24
C PRO A 116 -6.49 -17.87 1.93
N LEU A 117 -6.58 -16.61 1.57
CA LEU A 117 -7.32 -16.13 0.39
C LEU A 117 -6.40 -15.77 -0.77
N LEU A 118 -5.18 -15.30 -0.48
CA LEU A 118 -4.24 -14.84 -1.48
C LEU A 118 -3.59 -16.03 -2.19
N PRO A 119 -3.37 -15.96 -3.52
CA PRO A 119 -2.70 -17.01 -4.28
C PRO A 119 -1.18 -16.98 -4.04
N LEU A 120 -0.77 -17.14 -2.78
CA LEU A 120 0.62 -17.03 -2.33
C LEU A 120 1.46 -18.21 -2.82
N ARG A 121 2.49 -17.92 -3.64
CA ARG A 121 3.58 -18.85 -3.96
C ARG A 121 4.76 -18.66 -3.01
N SER A 122 5.10 -17.41 -2.74
CA SER A 122 6.06 -16.98 -1.73
C SER A 122 5.74 -15.57 -1.27
N LEU A 123 6.24 -15.17 -0.10
CA LEU A 123 6.09 -13.80 0.38
C LEU A 123 7.44 -13.25 0.89
N VAL A 124 7.59 -11.94 0.73
CA VAL A 124 8.64 -11.12 1.35
C VAL A 124 7.95 -10.05 2.20
N ALA A 125 8.22 -10.07 3.49
CA ALA A 125 7.70 -9.08 4.44
C ALA A 125 8.80 -8.05 4.76
N ILE A 126 8.54 -6.78 4.47
CA ILE A 126 9.46 -5.66 4.70
C ILE A 126 8.85 -4.76 5.78
N CYS A 127 9.57 -4.55 6.88
CA CYS A 127 9.21 -3.63 7.97
C CYS A 127 7.76 -3.81 8.48
N GLY A 128 7.26 -5.04 8.50
CA GLY A 128 5.90 -5.36 8.93
C GLY A 128 5.82 -6.67 9.68
N GLY A 129 4.98 -6.71 10.70
CA GLY A 129 4.78 -7.85 11.59
C GLY A 129 5.24 -7.55 13.03
N GLY A 130 4.74 -8.36 13.97
CA GLY A 130 5.02 -8.20 15.39
C GLY A 130 4.27 -7.03 16.06
N GLU A 131 4.57 -6.82 17.32
CA GLU A 131 4.04 -5.72 18.12
C GLU A 131 4.89 -4.47 17.93
N ILE A 132 4.26 -3.37 17.52
CA ILE A 132 4.93 -2.08 17.36
C ILE A 132 4.66 -1.24 18.60
N GLN A 133 5.70 -1.00 19.40
CA GLN A 133 5.59 -0.09 20.53
C GLN A 133 5.45 1.37 20.07
N ARG A 134 4.64 2.12 20.78
CA ARG A 134 4.45 3.55 20.52
C ARG A 134 5.76 4.30 20.77
N ASN A 135 6.18 5.13 19.82
CA ASN A 135 7.39 5.93 19.88
C ASN A 135 7.21 7.22 19.06
N GLN A 136 8.19 8.13 19.12
CA GLN A 136 8.12 9.42 18.43
C GLN A 136 7.86 9.34 16.92
N HIS A 137 8.36 8.29 16.25
CA HIS A 137 8.12 8.08 14.81
C HIS A 137 6.68 7.66 14.54
N MET A 138 6.12 6.80 15.40
CA MET A 138 4.70 6.43 15.31
C MET A 138 3.79 7.62 15.59
N GLU A 139 4.15 8.51 16.54
CA GLU A 139 3.39 9.74 16.80
C GLU A 139 3.26 10.59 15.52
N ALA A 140 4.35 10.78 14.77
CA ALA A 140 4.31 11.54 13.52
C ALA A 140 3.30 10.99 12.50
N LEU A 141 3.09 9.66 12.49
CA LEU A 141 2.09 9.01 11.62
C LEU A 141 0.66 9.23 12.13
N TYR A 142 0.45 9.29 13.47
CA TYR A 142 -0.87 9.46 14.05
C TYR A 142 -1.32 10.92 14.09
N ASP A 143 -0.40 11.88 14.25
CA ASP A 143 -0.68 13.30 14.43
C ASP A 143 -0.75 14.08 13.11
N TYR A 144 -0.94 13.37 11.99
CA TYR A 144 -1.04 13.99 10.68
C TYR A 144 -2.30 14.85 10.57
N ASP A 145 -2.11 16.14 10.26
CA ASP A 145 -3.13 17.18 10.20
C ASP A 145 -3.40 17.69 8.77
N ALA A 146 -2.97 16.96 7.75
CA ALA A 146 -3.09 17.32 6.33
C ALA A 146 -2.35 18.63 5.96
N THR A 147 -1.18 18.85 6.56
CA THR A 147 -0.29 19.96 6.19
C THR A 147 1.04 19.45 5.63
N VAL A 148 1.72 20.28 4.82
CA VAL A 148 3.05 19.94 4.28
C VAL A 148 4.08 19.74 5.40
N PRO A 149 4.15 20.59 6.46
CA PRO A 149 5.06 20.33 7.58
C PRO A 149 4.80 19.00 8.29
N ALA A 150 3.53 18.61 8.47
CA ALA A 150 3.19 17.31 9.04
C ALA A 150 3.58 16.15 8.11
N MET A 151 3.41 16.30 6.79
CA MET A 151 3.87 15.31 5.82
C MET A 151 5.40 15.15 5.88
N ARG A 152 6.16 16.23 6.01
CA ARG A 152 7.61 16.16 6.17
C ARG A 152 8.00 15.36 7.42
N ARG A 153 7.33 15.58 8.56
CA ARG A 153 7.55 14.77 9.79
C ARG A 153 7.27 13.28 9.56
N ILE A 154 6.26 12.94 8.75
CA ILE A 154 6.03 11.54 8.34
C ILE A 154 7.22 11.01 7.55
N VAL A 155 7.73 11.76 6.56
CA VAL A 155 8.87 11.33 5.76
C VAL A 155 10.14 11.17 6.63
N GLU A 156 10.40 12.10 7.55
CA GLU A 156 11.49 11.99 8.54
C GLU A 156 11.37 10.74 9.43
N ALA A 157 10.13 10.38 9.82
CA ALA A 157 9.89 9.19 10.63
C ALA A 157 10.09 7.87 9.85
N LEU A 158 9.87 7.88 8.55
CA LEU A 158 9.93 6.68 7.70
C LEU A 158 11.33 6.39 7.13
N PHE A 159 12.15 7.41 6.92
CA PHE A 159 13.42 7.26 6.22
C PHE A 159 14.61 7.62 7.10
N HIS A 160 15.60 6.71 7.12
CA HIS A 160 16.89 6.99 7.75
C HIS A 160 17.75 7.95 6.90
N ASP A 161 17.64 7.88 5.58
CA ASP A 161 18.39 8.73 4.66
C ASP A 161 17.75 10.14 4.59
N PRO A 162 18.48 11.20 5.03
CA PRO A 162 17.93 12.55 5.10
C PRO A 162 17.62 13.18 3.74
N LYS A 163 18.04 12.55 2.64
CA LYS A 163 17.70 13.02 1.28
C LYS A 163 16.19 13.05 1.03
N TYR A 164 15.43 12.08 1.59
CA TYR A 164 13.99 12.00 1.36
C TYR A 164 13.20 13.15 2.01
N PRO A 165 13.38 13.48 3.32
CA PRO A 165 12.73 14.65 3.89
C PRO A 165 13.27 15.98 3.35
N ALA A 166 14.48 16.00 2.77
CA ALA A 166 15.05 17.19 2.11
C ALA A 166 14.56 17.35 0.66
N ASP A 167 13.99 16.31 0.05
CA ASP A 167 13.41 16.38 -1.29
C ASP A 167 11.99 16.99 -1.23
N GLU A 168 11.92 18.30 -1.54
CA GLU A 168 10.66 19.04 -1.57
C GLU A 168 9.64 18.42 -2.54
N ALA A 169 10.08 17.94 -3.70
CA ALA A 169 9.19 17.35 -4.69
C ALA A 169 8.60 16.02 -4.18
N TYR A 170 9.41 15.22 -3.47
CA TYR A 170 8.93 13.98 -2.86
C TYR A 170 7.92 14.24 -1.75
N VAL A 171 8.22 15.17 -0.83
CA VAL A 171 7.30 15.58 0.24
C VAL A 171 6.00 16.12 -0.34
N GLN A 172 6.08 16.97 -1.37
CA GLN A 172 4.93 17.57 -2.02
C GLN A 172 4.05 16.51 -2.71
N ARG A 173 4.62 15.55 -3.44
CA ARG A 173 3.85 14.44 -4.05
C ARG A 173 3.10 13.62 -3.01
N ARG A 174 3.74 13.32 -1.88
CA ARG A 174 3.07 12.59 -0.78
C ARG A 174 1.94 13.41 -0.15
N TYR A 175 2.18 14.69 0.06
CA TYR A 175 1.16 15.61 0.57
C TYR A 175 -0.05 15.66 -0.36
N GLU A 176 0.15 15.88 -1.65
CA GLU A 176 -0.93 15.94 -2.65
C GLU A 176 -1.73 14.62 -2.71
N SER A 177 -1.04 13.49 -2.65
CA SER A 177 -1.70 12.17 -2.56
C SER A 177 -2.55 12.03 -1.29
N SER A 178 -2.10 12.61 -0.17
CA SER A 178 -2.79 12.49 1.12
C SER A 178 -4.05 13.34 1.23
N ILE A 179 -4.12 14.44 0.47
CA ILE A 179 -5.28 15.37 0.44
C ILE A 179 -6.17 15.18 -0.79
N ALA A 180 -5.87 14.20 -1.64
CA ALA A 180 -6.76 13.85 -2.74
C ALA A 180 -8.18 13.51 -2.20
N PRO A 181 -9.26 13.79 -2.95
CA PRO A 181 -10.62 13.62 -2.46
C PRO A 181 -10.87 12.26 -1.80
N GLY A 182 -11.26 12.27 -0.54
CA GLY A 182 -11.53 11.08 0.28
C GLY A 182 -10.28 10.35 0.83
N ALA A 183 -9.06 10.75 0.46
CA ALA A 183 -7.85 10.05 0.89
C ALA A 183 -7.56 10.24 2.38
N TRP A 184 -7.66 11.48 2.87
CA TRP A 184 -7.47 11.77 4.29
C TRP A 184 -8.55 11.10 5.14
N GLU A 185 -9.81 11.21 4.73
CA GLU A 185 -10.97 10.65 5.42
C GLU A 185 -10.89 9.13 5.50
N ALA A 186 -10.48 8.46 4.42
CA ALA A 186 -10.35 7.00 4.38
C ALA A 186 -9.31 6.47 5.38
N LEU A 187 -8.20 7.19 5.57
CA LEU A 187 -7.18 6.80 6.53
C LEU A 187 -7.49 7.28 7.95
N ALA A 188 -7.98 8.52 8.09
CA ALA A 188 -8.35 9.09 9.39
C ALA A 188 -9.49 8.31 10.05
N ALA A 189 -10.40 7.72 9.27
CA ALA A 189 -11.49 6.91 9.79
C ALA A 189 -11.03 5.73 10.65
N ALA A 190 -9.84 5.19 10.41
CA ALA A 190 -9.27 4.14 11.27
C ALA A 190 -9.02 4.61 12.72
N ARG A 191 -8.98 5.94 12.96
CA ARG A 191 -8.85 6.54 14.29
C ARG A 191 -10.17 6.47 15.09
N PHE A 192 -11.31 6.29 14.41
CA PHE A 192 -12.64 6.20 15.02
C PHE A 192 -13.04 4.74 15.31
N ARG A 193 -12.13 3.94 15.84
CA ARG A 193 -12.48 2.58 16.27
C ARG A 193 -13.50 2.65 17.41
N ARG A 194 -14.51 1.78 17.34
CA ARG A 194 -15.37 1.54 18.50
C ARG A 194 -14.49 1.08 19.67
N PRO A 195 -14.72 1.58 20.88
CA PRO A 195 -14.06 1.10 22.08
C PRO A 195 -14.28 -0.39 22.32
#